data_b0e5d6ec919ff99dd40fde747d47349c
#
_entry.id   b0e5d6ec919ff99dd40fde747d47349c
#
_cell.length_a   1.000
_cell.length_b   1.000
_cell.length_c   1.000
_cell.angle_alpha   90.00
_cell.angle_beta   90.00
_cell.angle_gamma   90.00
#
_symmetry.space_group_name_H-M   'P 1'
#
loop_
_entity.id
_entity.type
_entity.pdbx_description
1 polymer ?
#
loop_
_entity_poly.entity_id
_entity_poly.type
_entity_poly.pdbx_seq_one_letter_code
_entity_poly.pdbx_strand_id
1 'polypeptide(L)'
;WDAMRTQTVFVSATPGPWELKQTQNKYIDQIIRPTGLIDPNVEIRPAKTQVDDLFHESKKITDKGYRILVTTLTKKMAEDLTEYLHENGLKVRYMHSDIDTLERIEIIRDLRMGVFDILVGINLLREGLDIPECALVAILDADKEGFLRSETSLIQTIGRAARNIDGKVILYADKITKSIDKAIKETERRRTKQLEYNKKNNISAESVKKEINDILQSVYEKDYVKINEGSNIGGNLKKHLKALNRKMKEAAANLEFEEAAKVRDEIRKLETNELEINLNPKISQYNLNKKVYPQGRSKLGMPGTKPRKSIRKWKPKK
;
A
#
# COMPACT_ATOMS: atom_id res chain seq x y z
N TRP A 1 31.98 0.75 -13.83
CA TRP A 1 30.81 -0.14 -13.85
C TRP A 1 30.57 -0.70 -15.26
N ASP A 2 30.48 0.14 -16.30
CA ASP A 2 30.24 -0.31 -17.68
C ASP A 2 31.33 -1.27 -18.21
N ALA A 3 32.59 -1.08 -17.86
CA ALA A 3 33.71 -1.96 -18.24
C ALA A 3 33.66 -3.34 -17.56
N MET A 4 32.94 -3.46 -16.45
CA MET A 4 32.78 -4.71 -15.70
C MET A 4 31.46 -5.42 -16.03
N ARG A 5 30.57 -4.76 -16.77
CA ARG A 5 29.26 -5.29 -17.10
C ARG A 5 29.39 -6.35 -18.22
N THR A 6 28.95 -7.55 -17.93
CA THR A 6 28.85 -8.64 -18.87
C THR A 6 27.47 -8.64 -19.58
N GLN A 7 26.87 -9.80 -19.79
CA GLN A 7 25.53 -9.90 -20.34
C GLN A 7 24.50 -9.32 -19.35
N THR A 8 23.66 -8.39 -19.81
CA THR A 8 22.72 -7.66 -18.94
C THR A 8 21.33 -7.65 -19.55
N VAL A 9 20.32 -7.97 -18.74
CA VAL A 9 18.91 -7.86 -19.08
C VAL A 9 18.30 -6.69 -18.34
N PHE A 10 17.71 -5.74 -19.08
CA PHE A 10 17.00 -4.61 -18.49
C PHE A 10 15.52 -4.95 -18.40
N VAL A 11 14.94 -4.78 -17.20
CA VAL A 11 13.51 -5.02 -16.96
C VAL A 11 12.88 -3.75 -16.42
N SER A 12 11.87 -3.23 -17.14
CA SER A 12 11.17 -2.00 -16.74
C SER A 12 9.76 -1.98 -17.34
N ALA A 13 8.82 -1.43 -16.60
CA ALA A 13 7.48 -1.11 -17.13
C ALA A 13 7.50 0.09 -18.08
N THR A 14 8.50 0.96 -17.94
CA THR A 14 8.69 2.21 -18.67
C THR A 14 10.19 2.39 -18.95
N PRO A 15 10.74 1.72 -19.99
CA PRO A 15 12.16 1.80 -20.33
C PRO A 15 12.62 3.24 -20.52
N GLY A 16 13.77 3.59 -19.94
CA GLY A 16 14.36 4.91 -20.08
C GLY A 16 15.10 5.11 -21.39
N PRO A 17 15.42 6.38 -21.77
CA PRO A 17 16.14 6.68 -23.01
C PRO A 17 17.52 6.00 -23.10
N TRP A 18 18.18 5.81 -21.95
CA TRP A 18 19.49 5.18 -21.91
C TRP A 18 19.42 3.69 -22.26
N GLU A 19 18.50 2.95 -21.64
CA GLU A 19 18.29 1.52 -21.92
C GLU A 19 17.86 1.30 -23.36
N LEU A 20 16.95 2.13 -23.88
CA LEU A 20 16.51 2.08 -25.28
C LEU A 20 17.67 2.34 -26.24
N LYS A 21 18.58 3.28 -25.91
CA LYS A 21 19.79 3.50 -26.70
C LYS A 21 20.72 2.28 -26.70
N GLN A 22 20.91 1.64 -25.54
CA GLN A 22 21.76 0.42 -25.45
C GLN A 22 21.21 -0.75 -26.27
N THR A 23 19.90 -0.87 -26.34
CA THR A 23 19.21 -1.95 -27.07
C THR A 23 18.82 -1.59 -28.50
N GLN A 24 19.25 -0.43 -29.03
CA GLN A 24 18.87 0.08 -30.35
C GLN A 24 17.34 0.16 -30.54
N ASN A 25 16.62 0.58 -29.49
CA ASN A 25 15.15 0.60 -29.39
C ASN A 25 14.48 -0.77 -29.57
N LYS A 26 15.21 -1.87 -29.40
CA LYS A 26 14.65 -3.23 -29.44
C LYS A 26 14.33 -3.66 -28.00
N TYR A 27 13.10 -4.09 -27.77
CA TYR A 27 12.65 -4.65 -26.50
C TYR A 27 11.57 -5.70 -26.72
N ILE A 28 11.40 -6.57 -25.75
CA ILE A 28 10.39 -7.62 -25.77
C ILE A 28 9.25 -7.17 -24.84
N ASP A 29 8.04 -7.09 -25.39
CA ASP A 29 6.84 -6.79 -24.61
C ASP A 29 6.43 -7.99 -23.75
N GLN A 30 6.38 -7.79 -22.44
CA GLN A 30 5.77 -8.73 -21.49
C GLN A 30 4.47 -8.12 -20.92
N ILE A 31 3.43 -8.06 -21.75
CA ILE A 31 2.15 -7.39 -21.41
C ILE A 31 1.14 -8.40 -20.89
N ILE A 32 1.15 -9.61 -21.42
CA ILE A 32 0.11 -10.61 -21.16
C ILE A 32 0.14 -11.07 -19.71
N ARG A 33 -1.01 -10.94 -19.04
CA ARG A 33 -1.25 -11.42 -17.67
C ARG A 33 -1.99 -12.74 -17.72
N PRO A 34 -1.47 -13.81 -17.08
CA PRO A 34 -2.14 -15.13 -17.05
C PRO A 34 -3.54 -15.08 -16.40
N THR A 35 -3.77 -14.14 -15.49
CA THR A 35 -5.07 -13.90 -14.83
C THR A 35 -6.13 -13.31 -15.75
N GLY A 36 -5.78 -12.97 -16.99
CA GLY A 36 -6.69 -12.32 -17.93
C GLY A 36 -7.04 -10.87 -17.60
N LEU A 37 -6.48 -10.29 -16.52
CA LEU A 37 -6.75 -8.91 -16.13
C LEU A 37 -6.30 -7.93 -17.20
N ILE A 38 -7.22 -7.00 -17.51
CA ILE A 38 -7.06 -5.98 -18.53
C ILE A 38 -6.61 -4.68 -17.87
N ASP A 39 -5.83 -3.86 -18.56
CA ASP A 39 -5.50 -2.51 -18.07
C ASP A 39 -6.79 -1.68 -17.91
N PRO A 40 -6.86 -0.77 -16.92
CA PRO A 40 -8.08 -0.06 -16.57
C PRO A 40 -8.55 0.85 -17.71
N ASN A 41 -9.85 1.14 -17.71
CA ASN A 41 -10.39 2.20 -18.56
C ASN A 41 -9.94 3.57 -18.04
N VAL A 42 -9.48 4.44 -18.93
CA VAL A 42 -9.01 5.79 -18.61
C VAL A 42 -10.00 6.81 -19.14
N GLU A 43 -10.56 7.61 -18.25
CA GLU A 43 -11.46 8.73 -18.58
C GLU A 43 -10.78 10.06 -18.32
N ILE A 44 -10.97 11.03 -19.22
CA ILE A 44 -10.54 12.41 -19.00
C ILE A 44 -11.77 13.20 -18.61
N ARG A 45 -11.67 13.98 -17.53
CA ARG A 45 -12.73 14.88 -17.04
C ARG A 45 -12.18 16.28 -16.75
N PRO A 46 -13.03 17.32 -16.78
CA PRO A 46 -12.60 18.70 -16.55
C PRO A 46 -11.96 18.89 -15.17
N ALA A 47 -10.85 19.63 -15.11
CA ALA A 47 -10.17 19.91 -13.85
C ALA A 47 -10.94 20.93 -12.98
N LYS A 48 -11.78 21.76 -13.54
CA LYS A 48 -12.54 22.79 -12.80
C LYS A 48 -13.48 22.22 -11.74
N THR A 49 -14.07 21.05 -11.98
CA THR A 49 -15.01 20.39 -11.08
C THR A 49 -14.42 19.12 -10.45
N GLN A 50 -13.09 18.99 -10.44
CA GLN A 50 -12.41 17.76 -10.06
C GLN A 50 -12.71 17.30 -8.63
N VAL A 51 -12.90 18.23 -7.69
CA VAL A 51 -13.12 17.89 -6.26
C VAL A 51 -14.52 17.32 -6.06
N ASP A 52 -15.54 17.99 -6.62
CA ASP A 52 -16.95 17.57 -6.49
C ASP A 52 -17.20 16.26 -7.24
N ASP A 53 -16.66 16.15 -8.47
CA ASP A 53 -16.78 14.93 -9.26
C ASP A 53 -16.07 13.75 -8.59
N LEU A 54 -14.85 13.98 -8.06
CA LEU A 54 -14.13 12.99 -7.26
C LEU A 54 -14.92 12.53 -6.04
N PHE A 55 -15.55 13.45 -5.33
CA PHE A 55 -16.40 13.13 -4.17
C PHE A 55 -17.53 12.19 -4.56
N HIS A 56 -18.28 12.51 -5.61
CA HIS A 56 -19.38 11.68 -6.09
C HIS A 56 -18.94 10.31 -6.59
N GLU A 57 -17.83 10.23 -7.34
CA GLU A 57 -17.30 8.96 -7.78
C GLU A 57 -16.75 8.14 -6.60
N SER A 58 -16.08 8.80 -5.64
CA SER A 58 -15.59 8.14 -4.45
C SER A 58 -16.70 7.47 -3.66
N LYS A 59 -17.82 8.15 -3.46
CA LYS A 59 -18.98 7.59 -2.76
C LYS A 59 -19.50 6.33 -3.45
N LYS A 60 -19.64 6.35 -4.78
CA LYS A 60 -20.11 5.19 -5.55
C LYS A 60 -19.17 3.97 -5.43
N ILE A 61 -17.87 4.21 -5.34
CA ILE A 61 -16.84 3.16 -5.27
C ILE A 61 -16.72 2.61 -3.85
N THR A 62 -16.77 3.49 -2.83
CA THR A 62 -16.72 3.08 -1.42
C THR A 62 -17.95 2.29 -1.01
N ASP A 63 -19.14 2.65 -1.54
CA ASP A 63 -20.38 1.91 -1.31
C ASP A 63 -20.31 0.45 -1.83
N LYS A 64 -19.45 0.18 -2.82
CA LYS A 64 -19.14 -1.17 -3.32
C LYS A 64 -18.05 -1.90 -2.50
N GLY A 65 -17.47 -1.26 -1.51
CA GLY A 65 -16.40 -1.81 -0.68
C GLY A 65 -15.01 -1.76 -1.28
N TYR A 66 -14.81 -1.07 -2.41
CA TYR A 66 -13.51 -0.91 -3.06
C TYR A 66 -12.68 0.23 -2.46
N ARG A 67 -11.40 0.27 -2.81
CA ARG A 67 -10.42 1.28 -2.38
C ARG A 67 -10.09 2.23 -3.51
N ILE A 68 -9.70 3.45 -3.12
CA ILE A 68 -9.45 4.57 -4.03
C ILE A 68 -8.07 5.15 -3.76
N LEU A 69 -7.32 5.42 -4.82
CA LEU A 69 -6.07 6.16 -4.77
C LEU A 69 -6.25 7.51 -5.46
N VAL A 70 -5.87 8.59 -4.79
CA VAL A 70 -5.94 9.96 -5.34
C VAL A 70 -4.56 10.57 -5.35
N THR A 71 -4.12 11.09 -6.51
CA THR A 71 -2.84 11.80 -6.62
C THR A 71 -3.03 13.29 -6.79
N THR A 72 -2.35 14.06 -5.95
CA THR A 72 -2.28 15.52 -6.00
C THR A 72 -0.89 16.01 -6.39
N LEU A 73 -0.72 17.30 -6.63
CA LEU A 73 0.58 17.91 -6.97
C LEU A 73 1.33 18.44 -5.75
N THR A 74 0.62 18.87 -4.71
CA THR A 74 1.22 19.52 -3.54
C THR A 74 0.71 18.93 -2.23
N LYS A 75 1.52 19.06 -1.16
CA LYS A 75 1.15 18.67 0.20
C LYS A 75 -0.11 19.38 0.66
N LYS A 76 -0.16 20.70 0.46
CA LYS A 76 -1.31 21.52 0.83
C LYS A 76 -2.60 21.03 0.18
N MET A 77 -2.58 20.76 -1.12
CA MET A 77 -3.74 20.24 -1.84
C MET A 77 -4.16 18.87 -1.30
N ALA A 78 -3.20 18.00 -0.93
CA ALA A 78 -3.51 16.71 -0.34
C ALA A 78 -4.18 16.85 1.03
N GLU A 79 -3.70 17.76 1.86
CA GLU A 79 -4.26 18.06 3.19
C GLU A 79 -5.66 18.66 3.08
N ASP A 80 -5.83 19.71 2.28
CA ASP A 80 -7.11 20.38 2.06
C ASP A 80 -8.16 19.43 1.49
N LEU A 81 -7.76 18.58 0.53
CA LEU A 81 -8.65 17.56 -0.06
C LEU A 81 -9.04 16.48 0.96
N THR A 82 -8.10 16.05 1.78
CA THR A 82 -8.35 15.05 2.82
C THR A 82 -9.33 15.59 3.86
N GLU A 83 -9.16 16.86 4.29
CA GLU A 83 -10.06 17.53 5.22
C GLU A 83 -11.47 17.64 4.61
N TYR A 84 -11.57 18.11 3.37
CA TYR A 84 -12.85 18.22 2.66
C TYR A 84 -13.60 16.87 2.55
N LEU A 85 -12.91 15.82 2.10
CA LEU A 85 -13.53 14.48 1.97
C LEU A 85 -13.93 13.89 3.32
N HIS A 86 -13.15 14.13 4.36
CA HIS A 86 -13.43 13.67 5.72
C HIS A 86 -14.64 14.40 6.33
N GLU A 87 -14.74 15.71 6.16
CA GLU A 87 -15.89 16.51 6.61
C GLU A 87 -17.20 16.06 5.95
N ASN A 88 -17.12 15.58 4.70
CA ASN A 88 -18.24 15.03 3.96
C ASN A 88 -18.49 13.53 4.23
N GLY A 89 -17.89 12.96 5.28
CA GLY A 89 -18.20 11.64 5.81
C GLY A 89 -17.48 10.48 5.14
N LEU A 90 -16.48 10.72 4.28
CA LEU A 90 -15.65 9.68 3.69
C LEU A 90 -14.46 9.33 4.59
N LYS A 91 -14.10 8.06 4.64
CA LYS A 91 -12.93 7.59 5.38
C LYS A 91 -11.68 7.76 4.51
N VAL A 92 -10.96 8.83 4.75
CA VAL A 92 -9.79 9.24 3.96
C VAL A 92 -8.56 9.40 4.82
N ARG A 93 -7.40 9.09 4.24
CA ARG A 93 -6.09 9.36 4.83
C ARG A 93 -5.16 9.92 3.76
N TYR A 94 -4.24 10.81 4.12
CA TYR A 94 -3.20 11.27 3.21
C TYR A 94 -1.85 10.67 3.57
N MET A 95 -0.97 10.59 2.55
CA MET A 95 0.38 10.08 2.69
C MET A 95 1.36 11.06 2.00
N HIS A 96 2.37 11.53 2.73
CA HIS A 96 3.41 12.42 2.23
C HIS A 96 4.82 11.80 2.32
N SER A 97 5.82 12.52 1.78
CA SER A 97 7.20 12.03 1.69
C SER A 97 7.91 11.85 3.03
N ASP A 98 7.44 12.54 4.07
CA ASP A 98 8.10 12.58 5.38
C ASP A 98 7.60 11.46 6.31
N ILE A 99 6.73 10.57 5.81
CA ILE A 99 6.23 9.41 6.53
C ILE A 99 7.32 8.33 6.54
N ASP A 100 7.59 7.77 7.72
CA ASP A 100 8.53 6.68 7.89
C ASP A 100 8.07 5.41 7.16
N THR A 101 9.03 4.57 6.78
CA THR A 101 8.78 3.34 6.02
C THR A 101 7.81 2.40 6.75
N LEU A 102 7.93 2.29 8.07
CA LEU A 102 7.04 1.45 8.88
C LEU A 102 5.61 1.99 8.89
N GLU A 103 5.46 3.30 9.11
CA GLU A 103 4.15 3.95 9.07
C GLU A 103 3.51 3.82 7.68
N ARG A 104 4.29 3.91 6.60
CA ARG A 104 3.81 3.69 5.24
C ARG A 104 3.24 2.29 5.05
N ILE A 105 3.90 1.26 5.58
CA ILE A 105 3.44 -0.13 5.52
C ILE A 105 2.11 -0.27 6.28
N GLU A 106 1.98 0.34 7.46
CA GLU A 106 0.75 0.33 8.24
C GLU A 106 -0.40 1.03 7.50
N ILE A 107 -0.15 2.19 6.89
CA ILE A 107 -1.15 2.92 6.09
C ILE A 107 -1.66 2.06 4.94
N ILE A 108 -0.78 1.39 4.20
CA ILE A 108 -1.17 0.53 3.08
C ILE A 108 -1.97 -0.67 3.57
N ARG A 109 -1.57 -1.28 4.68
CA ARG A 109 -2.30 -2.39 5.31
C ARG A 109 -3.70 -1.95 5.75
N ASP A 110 -3.81 -0.82 6.43
CA ASP A 110 -5.07 -0.27 6.92
C ASP A 110 -6.03 0.06 5.76
N LEU A 111 -5.50 0.60 4.64
CA LEU A 111 -6.27 0.79 3.41
C LEU A 111 -6.82 -0.54 2.88
N ARG A 112 -5.99 -1.56 2.77
CA ARG A 112 -6.39 -2.88 2.28
C ARG A 112 -7.43 -3.54 3.20
N MET A 113 -7.27 -3.41 4.52
CA MET A 113 -8.23 -3.92 5.50
C MET A 113 -9.55 -3.12 5.56
N GLY A 114 -9.60 -1.92 4.95
CA GLY A 114 -10.80 -1.08 4.97
C GLY A 114 -10.99 -0.28 6.24
N VAL A 115 -9.95 -0.01 6.97
CA VAL A 115 -9.98 0.96 8.08
C VAL A 115 -10.34 2.35 7.54
N PHE A 116 -9.86 2.65 6.34
CA PHE A 116 -10.26 3.79 5.53
C PHE A 116 -10.32 3.37 4.06
N ASP A 117 -10.99 4.15 3.21
CA ASP A 117 -11.33 3.76 1.85
C ASP A 117 -10.54 4.53 0.79
N ILE A 118 -10.09 5.74 1.12
CA ILE A 118 -9.43 6.66 0.19
C ILE A 118 -8.04 7.02 0.71
N LEU A 119 -7.03 6.82 -0.13
CA LEU A 119 -5.67 7.27 0.13
C LEU A 119 -5.31 8.41 -0.81
N VAL A 120 -5.04 9.57 -0.25
CA VAL A 120 -4.55 10.75 -0.98
C VAL A 120 -3.03 10.83 -0.86
N GLY A 121 -2.34 11.05 -1.96
CA GLY A 121 -0.88 11.17 -1.93
C GLY A 121 -0.33 11.98 -3.12
N ILE A 122 0.94 12.37 -3.04
CA ILE A 122 1.60 13.12 -4.11
C ILE A 122 2.30 12.15 -5.06
N ASN A 123 3.50 11.75 -4.74
CA ASN A 123 4.36 10.89 -5.58
C ASN A 123 4.41 9.44 -5.11
N LEU A 124 4.02 9.20 -3.88
CA LEU A 124 4.21 7.91 -3.19
C LEU A 124 3.36 6.79 -3.74
N LEU A 125 2.40 7.11 -4.61
CA LEU A 125 1.51 6.13 -5.24
C LEU A 125 2.12 5.42 -6.45
N ARG A 126 3.35 5.75 -6.85
CA ARG A 126 4.01 5.15 -8.02
C ARG A 126 4.70 3.83 -7.73
N GLU A 127 5.41 3.72 -6.61
CA GLU A 127 6.28 2.60 -6.29
C GLU A 127 5.86 1.87 -5.01
N GLY A 128 6.11 0.56 -4.98
CA GLY A 128 5.93 -0.26 -3.80
C GLY A 128 4.48 -0.47 -3.34
N LEU A 129 3.48 -0.10 -4.14
CA LEU A 129 2.08 -0.33 -3.81
C LEU A 129 1.52 -1.53 -4.55
N ASP A 130 0.98 -2.47 -3.80
CA ASP A 130 0.24 -3.63 -4.29
C ASP A 130 -1.11 -3.70 -3.59
N ILE A 131 -2.12 -3.07 -4.20
CA ILE A 131 -3.46 -2.94 -3.63
C ILE A 131 -4.48 -3.50 -4.62
N PRO A 132 -4.74 -4.81 -4.59
CA PRO A 132 -5.71 -5.45 -5.49
C PRO A 132 -7.13 -4.92 -5.31
N GLU A 133 -7.44 -4.41 -4.12
CA GLU A 133 -8.74 -3.86 -3.76
C GLU A 133 -9.01 -2.47 -4.37
N CYS A 134 -7.99 -1.85 -5.00
CA CYS A 134 -8.11 -0.53 -5.62
C CYS A 134 -8.86 -0.61 -6.95
N ALA A 135 -10.07 -0.04 -6.98
CA ALA A 135 -10.90 0.04 -8.19
C ALA A 135 -10.89 1.42 -8.85
N LEU A 136 -10.51 2.48 -8.13
CA LEU A 136 -10.42 3.81 -8.70
C LEU A 136 -9.06 4.46 -8.43
N VAL A 137 -8.44 4.97 -9.48
CA VAL A 137 -7.30 5.86 -9.40
C VAL A 137 -7.69 7.22 -9.99
N ALA A 138 -7.62 8.26 -9.19
CA ALA A 138 -7.90 9.63 -9.61
C ALA A 138 -6.61 10.46 -9.65
N ILE A 139 -6.36 11.11 -10.76
CA ILE A 139 -5.19 11.97 -10.96
C ILE A 139 -5.67 13.40 -11.15
N LEU A 140 -5.50 14.21 -10.10
CA LEU A 140 -5.89 15.62 -10.13
C LEU A 140 -4.85 16.46 -10.88
N ASP A 141 -5.30 17.51 -11.56
CA ASP A 141 -4.43 18.41 -12.34
C ASP A 141 -3.46 17.62 -13.25
N ALA A 142 -3.98 16.66 -14.02
CA ALA A 142 -3.17 15.79 -14.86
C ALA A 142 -2.51 16.54 -16.02
N ASP A 143 -3.02 17.70 -16.41
CA ASP A 143 -2.50 18.58 -17.47
C ASP A 143 -1.38 19.51 -17.00
N LYS A 144 -1.07 19.56 -15.72
CA LYS A 144 0.06 20.33 -15.20
C LYS A 144 1.36 19.58 -15.44
N GLU A 145 1.96 19.80 -16.61
CA GLU A 145 3.18 19.11 -17.01
C GLU A 145 4.31 19.29 -15.99
N GLY A 146 5.06 18.22 -15.73
CA GLY A 146 6.15 18.16 -14.79
C GLY A 146 6.54 16.73 -14.47
N PHE A 147 7.50 16.56 -13.59
CA PHE A 147 8.01 15.24 -13.20
C PHE A 147 6.91 14.29 -12.68
N LEU A 148 5.94 14.82 -11.93
CA LEU A 148 4.83 14.04 -11.37
C LEU A 148 3.73 13.71 -12.38
N ARG A 149 3.71 14.36 -13.53
CA ARG A 149 2.73 14.19 -14.62
C ARG A 149 3.41 13.86 -15.95
N SER A 150 4.65 13.35 -15.88
CA SER A 150 5.33 12.79 -17.05
C SER A 150 4.62 11.53 -17.54
N GLU A 151 4.81 11.19 -18.82
CA GLU A 151 4.31 9.95 -19.43
C GLU A 151 4.57 8.73 -18.53
N THR A 152 5.80 8.53 -18.07
CA THR A 152 6.21 7.44 -17.19
C THR A 152 5.43 7.43 -15.88
N SER A 153 5.29 8.61 -15.24
CA SER A 153 4.56 8.76 -13.99
C SER A 153 3.08 8.40 -14.16
N LEU A 154 2.45 8.87 -15.24
CA LEU A 154 1.05 8.59 -15.53
C LEU A 154 0.83 7.09 -15.78
N ILE A 155 1.65 6.44 -16.62
CA ILE A 155 1.55 5.00 -16.90
C ILE A 155 1.67 4.19 -15.60
N GLN A 156 2.63 4.50 -14.73
CA GLN A 156 2.83 3.80 -13.47
C GLN A 156 1.65 3.96 -12.52
N THR A 157 1.09 5.18 -12.44
CA THR A 157 -0.07 5.48 -11.58
C THR A 157 -1.34 4.81 -12.11
N ILE A 158 -1.60 4.88 -13.40
CA ILE A 158 -2.70 4.20 -14.09
C ILE A 158 -2.64 2.68 -13.81
N GLY A 159 -1.46 2.10 -13.86
CA GLY A 159 -1.25 0.68 -13.62
C GLY A 159 -1.63 0.20 -12.21
N ARG A 160 -1.85 1.10 -11.24
CA ARG A 160 -2.31 0.71 -9.89
C ARG A 160 -3.73 0.16 -9.88
N ALA A 161 -4.61 0.63 -10.77
CA ALA A 161 -5.96 0.08 -10.91
C ALA A 161 -6.03 -1.21 -11.76
N ALA A 162 -4.93 -1.65 -12.35
CA ALA A 162 -4.90 -2.79 -13.29
C ALA A 162 -5.00 -4.17 -12.61
N ARG A 163 -5.16 -4.26 -11.31
CA ARG A 163 -5.31 -5.50 -10.54
C ARG A 163 -6.73 -5.82 -10.14
N ASN A 164 -7.63 -4.88 -10.36
CA ASN A 164 -9.04 -5.03 -10.11
C ASN A 164 -9.80 -5.13 -11.44
N ILE A 165 -10.76 -6.03 -11.52
CA ILE A 165 -11.58 -6.22 -12.74
C ILE A 165 -12.42 -4.97 -13.04
N ASP A 166 -12.87 -4.27 -11.99
CA ASP A 166 -13.64 -3.02 -12.07
C ASP A 166 -12.73 -1.78 -12.07
N GLY A 167 -11.43 -1.98 -12.35
CA GLY A 167 -10.43 -0.93 -12.33
C GLY A 167 -10.73 0.20 -13.32
N LYS A 168 -10.80 1.42 -12.80
CA LYS A 168 -11.07 2.66 -13.54
C LYS A 168 -10.05 3.73 -13.17
N VAL A 169 -9.69 4.57 -14.13
CA VAL A 169 -8.82 5.73 -13.90
C VAL A 169 -9.49 6.99 -14.40
N ILE A 170 -9.45 8.04 -13.62
CA ILE A 170 -9.93 9.37 -13.99
C ILE A 170 -8.75 10.33 -13.99
N LEU A 171 -8.51 10.95 -15.15
CA LEU A 171 -7.55 12.03 -15.31
C LEU A 171 -8.32 13.35 -15.35
N TYR A 172 -8.14 14.20 -14.34
CA TYR A 172 -8.73 15.53 -14.34
C TYR A 172 -7.80 16.48 -15.06
N ALA A 173 -8.22 16.92 -16.24
CA ALA A 173 -7.42 17.77 -17.13
C ALA A 173 -8.33 18.65 -18.00
N ASP A 174 -7.99 19.92 -18.11
CA ASP A 174 -8.66 20.84 -19.04
C ASP A 174 -8.02 20.78 -20.45
N LYS A 175 -6.78 20.28 -20.55
CA LYS A 175 -6.06 20.14 -21.82
C LYS A 175 -5.38 18.75 -21.89
N ILE A 176 -5.45 18.13 -23.06
CA ILE A 176 -4.72 16.89 -23.32
C ILE A 176 -3.27 17.25 -23.67
N THR A 177 -2.35 16.99 -22.75
CA THR A 177 -0.92 17.18 -22.95
C THR A 177 -0.31 16.00 -23.72
N LYS A 178 0.91 16.19 -24.23
CA LYS A 178 1.64 15.10 -24.91
C LYS A 178 1.86 13.90 -24.00
N SER A 179 2.09 14.13 -22.71
CA SER A 179 2.28 13.10 -21.71
C SER A 179 0.99 12.29 -21.47
N ILE A 180 -0.15 12.97 -21.38
CA ILE A 180 -1.47 12.32 -21.25
C ILE A 180 -1.77 11.47 -22.50
N ASP A 181 -1.63 12.04 -23.69
CA ASP A 181 -1.94 11.35 -24.95
C ASP A 181 -1.11 10.06 -25.10
N LYS A 182 0.19 10.14 -24.83
CA LYS A 182 1.07 8.95 -24.87
C LYS A 182 0.71 7.90 -23.81
N ALA A 183 0.42 8.33 -22.59
CA ALA A 183 0.05 7.42 -21.51
C ALA A 183 -1.25 6.68 -21.83
N ILE A 184 -2.25 7.36 -22.38
CA ILE A 184 -3.51 6.75 -22.79
C ILE A 184 -3.29 5.77 -23.94
N LYS A 185 -2.58 6.19 -24.99
CA LYS A 185 -2.29 5.32 -26.15
C LYS A 185 -1.54 4.05 -25.74
N GLU A 186 -0.58 4.15 -24.84
CA GLU A 186 0.15 2.99 -24.34
C GLU A 186 -0.75 2.08 -23.48
N THR A 187 -1.58 2.65 -22.62
CA THR A 187 -2.54 1.88 -21.82
C THR A 187 -3.55 1.16 -22.72
N GLU A 188 -4.05 1.82 -23.76
CA GLU A 188 -4.99 1.25 -24.72
C GLU A 188 -4.35 0.17 -25.59
N ARG A 189 -3.10 0.35 -26.03
CA ARG A 189 -2.30 -0.66 -26.71
C ARG A 189 -2.18 -1.93 -25.86
N ARG A 190 -1.85 -1.80 -24.58
CA ARG A 190 -1.74 -2.93 -23.65
C ARG A 190 -3.08 -3.61 -23.44
N ARG A 191 -4.15 -2.82 -23.26
CA ARG A 191 -5.51 -3.29 -23.10
C ARG A 191 -5.95 -4.13 -24.31
N THR A 192 -5.75 -3.64 -25.51
CA THR A 192 -6.11 -4.34 -26.76
C THR A 192 -5.38 -5.68 -26.89
N LYS A 193 -4.06 -5.70 -26.67
CA LYS A 193 -3.27 -6.95 -26.70
C LYS A 193 -3.78 -7.99 -25.70
N GLN A 194 -4.12 -7.57 -24.47
CA GLN A 194 -4.65 -8.47 -23.46
C GLN A 194 -6.03 -9.00 -23.85
N LEU A 195 -6.92 -8.16 -24.38
CA LEU A 195 -8.24 -8.56 -24.84
C LEU A 195 -8.18 -9.59 -25.97
N GLU A 196 -7.32 -9.36 -26.96
CA GLU A 196 -7.11 -10.31 -28.07
C GLU A 196 -6.59 -11.65 -27.57
N TYR A 197 -5.65 -11.63 -26.63
CA TYR A 197 -5.13 -12.85 -26.00
C TYR A 197 -6.21 -13.60 -25.22
N ASN A 198 -7.01 -12.89 -24.43
CA ASN A 198 -8.11 -13.47 -23.64
C ASN A 198 -9.13 -14.13 -24.56
N LYS A 199 -9.53 -13.46 -25.64
CA LYS A 199 -10.44 -14.02 -26.66
C LYS A 199 -9.88 -15.28 -27.30
N LYS A 200 -8.61 -15.25 -27.71
CA LYS A 200 -7.97 -16.38 -28.38
C LYS A 200 -7.86 -17.62 -27.48
N ASN A 201 -7.68 -17.42 -26.18
CA ASN A 201 -7.44 -18.51 -25.22
C ASN A 201 -8.67 -18.79 -24.34
N ASN A 202 -9.83 -18.16 -24.59
CA ASN A 202 -11.04 -18.29 -23.77
C ASN A 202 -10.80 -18.06 -22.26
N ILE A 203 -10.00 -17.02 -21.93
CA ILE A 203 -9.65 -16.68 -20.54
C ILE A 203 -10.65 -15.65 -20.03
N SER A 204 -11.30 -15.93 -18.89
CA SER A 204 -12.07 -14.96 -18.11
C SER A 204 -11.14 -14.18 -17.20
N ALA A 205 -11.30 -12.86 -17.14
CA ALA A 205 -10.53 -12.03 -16.23
C ALA A 205 -10.99 -12.26 -14.77
N GLU A 206 -10.04 -12.46 -13.86
CA GLU A 206 -10.30 -12.60 -12.43
C GLU A 206 -9.46 -11.60 -11.63
N SER A 207 -10.10 -10.92 -10.67
CA SER A 207 -9.37 -10.01 -9.77
C SER A 207 -8.36 -10.77 -8.94
N VAL A 208 -7.18 -10.21 -8.77
CA VAL A 208 -6.14 -10.79 -7.91
C VAL A 208 -6.61 -10.72 -6.46
N LYS A 209 -6.71 -11.86 -5.80
CA LYS A 209 -6.89 -11.95 -4.34
C LYS A 209 -5.54 -12.20 -3.70
N LYS A 210 -5.12 -11.32 -2.82
CA LYS A 210 -3.87 -11.45 -2.08
C LYS A 210 -4.14 -11.33 -0.60
N GLU A 211 -3.70 -12.32 0.16
CA GLU A 211 -3.79 -12.27 1.61
C GLU A 211 -3.08 -11.03 2.17
N ILE A 212 -3.69 -10.44 3.20
CA ILE A 212 -3.13 -9.28 3.90
C ILE A 212 -2.26 -9.82 5.03
N ASN A 213 -1.04 -10.23 4.68
CA ASN A 213 -0.08 -10.69 5.67
C ASN A 213 0.52 -9.50 6.42
N ASP A 214 0.73 -9.69 7.71
CA ASP A 214 1.46 -8.72 8.52
C ASP A 214 2.95 -8.80 8.14
N ILE A 215 3.41 -7.84 7.33
CA ILE A 215 4.79 -7.81 6.84
C ILE A 215 5.77 -7.72 8.02
N LEU A 216 5.36 -7.08 9.11
CA LEU A 216 6.16 -7.01 10.33
C LEU A 216 6.32 -8.38 10.98
N GLN A 217 5.27 -9.21 10.99
CA GLN A 217 5.40 -10.60 11.45
C GLN A 217 6.29 -11.42 10.52
N SER A 218 6.18 -11.25 9.19
CA SER A 218 6.98 -12.02 8.23
C SER A 218 8.48 -11.69 8.24
N VAL A 219 8.87 -10.48 8.65
CA VAL A 219 10.29 -10.10 8.81
C VAL A 219 10.85 -10.73 10.08
N TYR A 220 10.06 -10.77 11.15
CA TYR A 220 10.46 -11.43 12.40
C TYR A 220 10.38 -12.96 12.33
N GLU A 221 9.44 -13.53 11.53
CA GLU A 221 9.27 -14.97 11.37
C GLU A 221 10.27 -15.61 10.40
N LYS A 222 10.84 -14.86 9.46
CA LYS A 222 11.84 -15.41 8.53
C LYS A 222 13.21 -15.68 9.18
N ASP A 223 13.50 -15.04 10.29
CA ASP A 223 14.69 -15.31 11.10
C ASP A 223 14.48 -16.48 12.10
N TYR A 224 13.24 -16.97 12.24
CA TYR A 224 12.95 -18.13 13.08
C TYR A 224 12.66 -19.37 12.22
N VAL A 225 13.51 -20.36 12.40
CA VAL A 225 13.46 -21.73 11.87
C VAL A 225 12.01 -22.22 11.77
N LYS A 226 11.62 -22.75 10.61
CA LYS A 226 10.36 -23.48 10.40
C LYS A 226 10.22 -24.57 11.46
N ILE A 227 9.45 -24.30 12.50
CA ILE A 227 8.97 -25.36 13.39
C ILE A 227 7.83 -26.01 12.61
N ASN A 228 8.03 -27.26 12.20
CA ASN A 228 7.01 -28.09 11.59
C ASN A 228 5.77 -28.11 12.49
N GLU A 229 4.71 -27.46 12.04
CA GLU A 229 3.38 -27.61 12.63
C GLU A 229 2.87 -29.05 12.34
N GLY A 230 3.07 -29.92 13.29
CA GLY A 230 2.60 -31.30 13.16
C GLY A 230 3.01 -32.17 14.31
N SER A 231 2.75 -31.82 15.57
CA SER A 231 2.63 -32.80 16.65
C SER A 231 2.08 -32.19 17.95
N ASN A 232 1.08 -32.82 18.49
CA ASN A 232 0.42 -32.70 19.80
C ASN A 232 1.12 -31.81 20.86
N ILE A 233 0.55 -30.64 21.14
CA ILE A 233 1.17 -29.54 21.91
C ILE A 233 0.95 -29.67 23.45
N GLY A 234 0.33 -30.73 23.94
CA GLY A 234 -0.02 -30.84 25.40
C GLY A 234 1.10 -31.33 26.33
N GLY A 235 2.07 -32.09 25.85
CA GLY A 235 3.10 -32.73 26.72
C GLY A 235 4.53 -32.19 26.54
N ASN A 236 4.80 -31.46 25.46
CA ASN A 236 6.16 -31.08 25.06
C ASN A 236 6.59 -29.67 25.46
N LEU A 237 5.64 -28.76 25.77
CA LEU A 237 5.95 -27.35 26.03
C LEU A 237 6.87 -27.17 27.25
N LYS A 238 6.61 -27.87 28.34
CA LYS A 238 7.46 -27.83 29.56
C LYS A 238 8.85 -28.39 29.33
N LYS A 239 9.00 -29.38 28.45
CA LYS A 239 10.31 -29.92 28.06
C LYS A 239 11.04 -28.91 27.16
N HIS A 240 10.33 -28.25 26.28
CA HIS A 240 10.88 -27.23 25.38
C HIS A 240 11.35 -25.99 26.17
N LEU A 241 10.54 -25.48 27.11
CA LEU A 241 10.94 -24.40 28.01
C LEU A 241 12.18 -24.72 28.84
N LYS A 242 12.29 -25.98 29.34
CA LYS A 242 13.50 -26.44 30.04
C LYS A 242 14.72 -26.45 29.13
N ALA A 243 14.58 -26.86 27.88
CA ALA A 243 15.69 -26.88 26.90
C ALA A 243 16.14 -25.46 26.54
N LEU A 244 15.21 -24.53 26.34
CA LEU A 244 15.49 -23.11 26.08
C LEU A 244 16.19 -22.44 27.29
N ASN A 245 15.70 -22.70 28.51
CA ASN A 245 16.36 -22.20 29.73
C ASN A 245 17.80 -22.73 29.88
N ARG A 246 18.08 -23.97 29.47
CA ARG A 246 19.42 -24.51 29.46
C ARG A 246 20.31 -23.82 28.43
N LYS A 247 19.83 -23.61 27.19
CA LYS A 247 20.54 -22.88 26.13
C LYS A 247 20.84 -21.44 26.56
N MET A 248 19.89 -20.76 27.16
CA MET A 248 20.10 -19.39 27.68
C MET A 248 21.24 -19.33 28.69
N LYS A 249 21.30 -20.31 29.61
CA LYS A 249 22.36 -20.38 30.63
C LYS A 249 23.72 -20.73 30.01
N GLU A 250 23.74 -21.61 29.00
CA GLU A 250 24.97 -21.97 28.26
C GLU A 250 25.50 -20.77 27.46
N ALA A 251 24.66 -20.06 26.74
CA ALA A 251 25.03 -18.83 26.03
C ALA A 251 25.52 -17.73 26.99
N ALA A 252 24.88 -17.56 28.13
CA ALA A 252 25.32 -16.61 29.16
C ALA A 252 26.69 -16.99 29.78
N ALA A 253 26.95 -18.28 29.98
CA ALA A 253 28.25 -18.78 30.48
C ALA A 253 29.38 -18.59 29.45
N ASN A 254 29.06 -18.63 28.15
CA ASN A 254 29.98 -18.39 27.05
C ASN A 254 30.15 -16.90 26.72
N LEU A 255 29.55 -15.99 27.49
CA LEU A 255 29.57 -14.54 27.28
C LEU A 255 28.87 -14.07 25.98
N GLU A 256 28.03 -14.90 25.37
CA GLU A 256 27.23 -14.61 24.20
C GLU A 256 25.91 -13.95 24.64
N PHE A 257 26.01 -12.72 25.16
CA PHE A 257 24.87 -12.01 25.77
C PHE A 257 23.73 -11.70 24.81
N GLU A 258 24.01 -11.50 23.52
CA GLU A 258 22.97 -11.26 22.51
C GLU A 258 22.14 -12.52 22.24
N GLU A 259 22.76 -13.69 22.18
CA GLU A 259 22.04 -14.96 22.05
C GLU A 259 21.25 -15.29 23.32
N ALA A 260 21.86 -15.09 24.48
CA ALA A 260 21.15 -15.28 25.76
C ALA A 260 19.91 -14.37 25.88
N ALA A 261 19.99 -13.11 25.38
CA ALA A 261 18.86 -12.18 25.37
C ALA A 261 17.76 -12.64 24.42
N LYS A 262 18.09 -13.11 23.22
CA LYS A 262 17.12 -13.64 22.24
C LYS A 262 16.35 -14.85 22.82
N VAL A 263 17.07 -15.81 23.39
CA VAL A 263 16.45 -17.00 23.98
C VAL A 263 15.57 -16.65 25.21
N ARG A 264 15.96 -15.65 26.00
CA ARG A 264 15.13 -15.15 27.12
C ARG A 264 13.83 -14.55 26.64
N ASP A 265 13.86 -13.77 25.54
CA ASP A 265 12.67 -13.13 25.00
C ASP A 265 11.73 -14.15 24.35
N GLU A 266 12.28 -15.25 23.80
CA GLU A 266 11.51 -16.39 23.31
C GLU A 266 10.81 -17.14 24.45
N ILE A 267 11.49 -17.40 25.56
CA ILE A 267 10.90 -17.99 26.77
C ILE A 267 9.73 -17.13 27.27
N ARG A 268 9.91 -15.81 27.37
CA ARG A 268 8.85 -14.90 27.79
C ARG A 268 7.62 -14.94 26.89
N LYS A 269 7.81 -15.00 25.55
CA LYS A 269 6.69 -15.13 24.61
C LYS A 269 5.92 -16.41 24.79
N LEU A 270 6.61 -17.53 24.97
CA LEU A 270 5.98 -18.84 25.20
C LEU A 270 5.22 -18.89 26.52
N GLU A 271 5.75 -18.30 27.57
CA GLU A 271 5.08 -18.19 28.88
C GLU A 271 3.84 -17.29 28.81
N THR A 272 3.91 -16.17 28.06
CA THR A 272 2.76 -15.26 27.87
C THR A 272 1.64 -15.95 27.10
N ASN A 273 1.96 -16.69 26.03
CA ASN A 273 1.00 -17.46 25.26
C ASN A 273 0.35 -18.58 26.10
N GLU A 274 1.10 -19.25 27.01
CA GLU A 274 0.56 -20.26 27.92
C GLU A 274 -0.42 -19.64 28.93
N LEU A 275 -0.15 -18.45 29.41
CA LEU A 275 -1.03 -17.69 30.31
C LEU A 275 -2.31 -17.21 29.60
N GLU A 276 -2.24 -16.78 28.36
CA GLU A 276 -3.42 -16.39 27.56
C GLU A 276 -4.32 -17.58 27.22
N ILE A 277 -3.76 -18.76 26.91
CA ILE A 277 -4.52 -19.99 26.65
C ILE A 277 -5.22 -20.49 27.92
N ASN A 278 -4.63 -20.34 29.10
CA ASN A 278 -5.19 -20.80 30.38
C ASN A 278 -6.25 -19.85 30.99
N LEU A 279 -6.31 -18.58 30.56
CA LEU A 279 -7.18 -17.57 31.17
C LEU A 279 -8.56 -17.41 30.56
N ASN A 280 -8.92 -18.01 29.45
CA ASN A 280 -10.30 -18.23 28.98
C ASN A 280 -10.41 -18.46 27.45
N PRO A 281 -10.99 -19.57 26.98
CA PRO A 281 -11.23 -19.77 25.56
C PRO A 281 -12.35 -18.91 24.96
N LYS A 282 -13.07 -18.10 25.77
CA LYS A 282 -14.16 -17.21 25.34
C LYS A 282 -13.75 -15.75 25.18
N ILE A 283 -12.57 -15.34 25.65
CA ILE A 283 -12.10 -13.95 25.57
C ILE A 283 -11.26 -13.69 24.32
N SER A 284 -10.71 -14.72 23.68
CA SER A 284 -9.88 -14.58 22.47
C SER A 284 -10.63 -14.01 21.26
N GLN A 285 -11.94 -14.21 21.18
CA GLN A 285 -12.78 -13.63 20.11
C GLN A 285 -13.25 -12.19 20.37
N TYR A 286 -13.19 -11.71 21.64
CA TYR A 286 -13.70 -10.37 21.99
C TYR A 286 -12.62 -9.27 21.98
N ASN A 287 -11.35 -9.62 22.15
CA ASN A 287 -10.24 -8.65 22.21
C ASN A 287 -9.64 -8.29 20.86
N LEU A 288 -9.95 -9.02 19.78
CA LEU A 288 -9.55 -8.64 18.41
C LEU A 288 -10.27 -7.37 17.90
N ASN A 289 -11.36 -6.93 18.55
CA ASN A 289 -12.16 -5.78 18.14
C ASN A 289 -12.07 -4.54 19.05
N LYS A 290 -11.21 -4.54 20.07
CA LYS A 290 -10.98 -3.36 20.91
C LYS A 290 -9.50 -3.05 21.05
N LYS A 291 -8.90 -2.40 20.04
CA LYS A 291 -7.75 -1.53 20.30
C LYS A 291 -8.27 -0.30 21.03
N VAL A 292 -8.15 -0.31 22.36
CA VAL A 292 -8.33 0.87 23.20
C VAL A 292 -7.16 1.80 22.87
N TYR A 293 -7.42 2.83 22.08
CA TYR A 293 -6.46 3.92 21.91
C TYR A 293 -6.31 4.64 23.27
N PRO A 294 -5.08 4.93 23.72
CA PRO A 294 -4.90 5.66 24.97
C PRO A 294 -5.62 7.01 24.88
N GLN A 295 -6.45 7.28 25.89
CA GLN A 295 -7.15 8.56 26.03
C GLN A 295 -6.10 9.68 26.13
N GLY A 296 -6.14 10.62 25.20
CA GLY A 296 -5.20 11.77 25.17
C GLY A 296 -4.69 12.17 23.79
N ARG A 297 -5.04 11.46 22.72
CA ARG A 297 -4.70 11.86 21.36
C ARG A 297 -5.81 12.70 20.73
N SER A 298 -5.38 13.76 20.07
CA SER A 298 -6.16 14.84 19.49
C SER A 298 -7.56 14.44 19.00
N LYS A 299 -8.55 15.30 19.21
CA LYS A 299 -9.95 15.16 18.74
C LYS A 299 -10.10 14.95 17.22
N LEU A 300 -9.03 15.03 16.46
CA LEU A 300 -8.99 14.87 15.00
C LEU A 300 -8.58 13.46 14.51
N GLY A 301 -8.33 12.50 15.40
CA GLY A 301 -8.08 11.10 15.01
C GLY A 301 -6.85 10.84 14.13
N MET A 302 -5.98 11.83 13.92
CA MET A 302 -4.76 11.68 13.13
C MET A 302 -3.56 11.40 14.03
N PRO A 303 -2.85 10.26 13.86
CA PRO A 303 -1.58 10.03 14.53
C PRO A 303 -0.56 11.07 14.05
N GLY A 304 0.09 11.76 14.98
CA GLY A 304 1.18 12.69 14.67
C GLY A 304 0.84 14.18 14.63
N THR A 305 -0.43 14.61 14.69
CA THR A 305 -0.76 16.03 14.81
C THR A 305 -0.65 16.50 16.26
N LYS A 306 0.30 17.39 16.52
CA LYS A 306 0.36 18.11 17.80
C LYS A 306 -0.90 18.97 17.94
N PRO A 307 -1.54 19.05 19.13
CA PRO A 307 -2.69 19.92 19.33
C PRO A 307 -2.29 21.37 19.05
N ARG A 308 -3.03 22.04 18.18
CA ARG A 308 -2.86 23.50 17.96
C ARG A 308 -3.01 24.18 19.30
N LYS A 309 -2.00 24.92 19.74
CA LYS A 309 -2.09 25.84 20.89
C LYS A 309 -3.29 26.75 20.65
N SER A 310 -4.18 26.84 21.62
CA SER A 310 -5.37 27.68 21.59
C SER A 310 -5.02 29.06 21.05
N ILE A 311 -5.72 29.46 20.00
CA ILE A 311 -5.63 30.83 19.47
C ILE A 311 -6.07 31.78 20.60
N ARG A 312 -5.15 32.57 21.11
CA ARG A 312 -5.47 33.68 22.03
C ARG A 312 -6.51 34.55 21.34
N LYS A 313 -7.70 34.64 21.93
CA LYS A 313 -8.75 35.56 21.49
C LYS A 313 -8.14 36.95 21.42
N TRP A 314 -8.07 37.49 20.23
CA TRP A 314 -7.69 38.87 19.97
C TRP A 314 -8.72 39.78 20.65
N LYS A 315 -8.32 40.62 21.64
CA LYS A 315 -9.15 41.68 22.18
C LYS A 315 -8.80 42.96 21.44
N PRO A 316 -9.77 43.66 20.84
CA PRO A 316 -9.50 44.97 20.28
C PRO A 316 -9.13 45.96 21.38
N LYS A 317 -8.06 46.70 21.14
CA LYS A 317 -7.72 47.87 21.97
C LYS A 317 -8.75 48.94 21.74
N LYS A 318 -9.25 49.54 22.86
CA LYS A 318 -10.03 50.77 22.83
C LYS A 318 -9.15 51.94 22.44
#